data_02d103f7529fc37d28395ff542f6ac8f
#
_entry.id   02d103f7529fc37d28395ff542f6ac8f
#
_cell.length_a   1.000
_cell.length_b   1.000
_cell.length_c   1.000
_cell.angle_alpha   90.00
_cell.angle_beta   90.00
_cell.angle_gamma   90.00
#
_symmetry.space_group_name_H-M   'P 1'
#
loop_
_entity.id
_entity.type
_entity.pdbx_description
1 polymer ?
#
loop_
_entity_poly.entity_id
_entity_poly.type
_entity_poly.pdbx_seq_one_letter_code
_entity_poly.pdbx_strand_id
1 'polypeptide(L)'
;MISLERRAGRPLRIGHRGAALLAPENTIQGFRAAIEVGVDLVEFDVIQRRDRELVVAHGLDDVGAETPTLEEALRFFAVEAPSLGVHVDLKSTGRELDIVEMVRRFGLVERAFVTSGYVGTSRTVAALGGARVGITIPRTVFSISENGRSAPFARSGLHALRRVTPTLVGPLLRITRATAAVVHHSLVSPATVRAAHRRGAAVVAWTVDEPDLLARVAAAGVDAVVTNDPRIFASTLAS
;
A
#
# COMPACT_ATOMS: atom_id res chain seq x y z
N MET A 1 15.31 -8.36 2.59
CA MET A 1 14.12 -7.51 2.27
C MET A 1 12.85 -8.27 2.54
N ILE A 2 11.80 -7.56 3.01
CA ILE A 2 10.51 -8.17 3.36
C ILE A 2 9.97 -9.04 2.21
N SER A 3 9.49 -10.26 2.53
CA SER A 3 8.72 -11.05 1.58
C SER A 3 7.27 -10.56 1.57
N LEU A 4 6.71 -10.36 0.39
CA LEU A 4 5.27 -10.10 0.20
C LEU A 4 4.53 -11.37 -0.24
N GLU A 5 5.15 -12.54 -0.11
CA GLU A 5 4.52 -13.81 -0.42
C GLU A 5 3.45 -14.18 0.60
N ARG A 6 2.45 -14.90 0.14
CA ARG A 6 1.38 -15.45 0.98
C ARG A 6 1.98 -16.28 2.12
N ARG A 7 1.43 -16.14 3.33
CA ARG A 7 1.82 -16.95 4.50
C ARG A 7 0.77 -18.00 4.78
N ALA A 8 1.19 -19.27 4.89
CA ALA A 8 0.27 -20.39 5.13
C ALA A 8 -0.94 -20.40 4.17
N GLY A 9 -0.72 -20.03 2.90
CA GLY A 9 -1.77 -19.98 1.89
C GLY A 9 -2.69 -18.75 1.93
N ARG A 10 -2.59 -17.86 2.93
CA ARG A 10 -3.35 -16.62 3.04
C ARG A 10 -2.58 -15.39 2.53
N PRO A 11 -3.26 -14.35 2.01
CA PRO A 11 -2.62 -13.07 1.74
C PRO A 11 -2.05 -12.44 3.03
N LEU A 12 -0.99 -11.64 2.90
CA LEU A 12 -0.53 -10.78 3.99
C LEU A 12 -1.60 -9.73 4.32
N ARG A 13 -1.68 -9.37 5.58
CA ARG A 13 -2.63 -8.41 6.15
C ARG A 13 -1.94 -7.07 6.32
N ILE A 14 -2.44 -6.04 5.66
CA ILE A 14 -1.89 -4.68 5.73
C ILE A 14 -2.98 -3.74 6.25
N GLY A 15 -2.71 -3.06 7.36
CA GLY A 15 -3.58 -2.01 7.87
C GLY A 15 -3.36 -0.71 7.10
N HIS A 16 -4.41 -0.16 6.47
CA HIS A 16 -4.40 1.07 5.68
C HIS A 16 -4.38 2.29 6.58
N ARG A 17 -3.37 3.14 6.41
CA ARG A 17 -3.14 4.32 7.26
C ARG A 17 -3.16 4.00 8.75
N GLY A 18 -2.64 2.81 9.09
CA GLY A 18 -2.85 2.14 10.36
C GLY A 18 -4.07 1.23 10.34
N ALA A 19 -5.11 1.61 11.05
CA ALA A 19 -6.43 0.97 11.05
C ALA A 19 -7.51 2.06 11.00
N ALA A 20 -7.70 2.67 9.83
CA ALA A 20 -8.45 3.91 9.64
C ALA A 20 -9.92 3.87 10.12
N LEU A 21 -10.53 2.67 10.22
CA LEU A 21 -11.87 2.50 10.80
C LEU A 21 -11.87 2.23 12.32
N LEU A 22 -10.70 2.12 12.95
CA LEU A 22 -10.58 1.85 14.41
C LEU A 22 -10.00 3.03 15.18
N ALA A 23 -9.17 3.84 14.52
CA ALA A 23 -8.49 4.99 15.11
C ALA A 23 -8.17 6.04 14.03
N PRO A 24 -7.80 7.26 14.39
CA PRO A 24 -7.47 8.30 13.41
C PRO A 24 -6.40 7.81 12.43
N GLU A 25 -6.66 8.01 11.14
CA GLU A 25 -5.79 7.58 10.06
C GLU A 25 -4.45 8.34 10.06
N ASN A 26 -3.39 7.67 9.59
CA ASN A 26 -2.05 8.27 9.49
C ASN A 26 -1.51 8.82 10.83
N THR A 27 -1.84 8.18 11.95
CA THR A 27 -1.38 8.52 13.31
C THR A 27 -0.72 7.34 14.00
N ILE A 28 0.11 7.65 15.01
CA ILE A 28 0.70 6.61 15.88
C ILE A 28 -0.39 5.77 16.59
N GLN A 29 -1.51 6.39 16.95
CA GLN A 29 -2.66 5.67 17.52
C GLN A 29 -3.26 4.68 16.51
N GLY A 30 -3.42 5.09 15.25
CA GLY A 30 -3.86 4.21 14.16
C GLY A 30 -2.92 3.04 13.94
N PHE A 31 -1.61 3.27 14.05
CA PHE A 31 -0.60 2.20 13.93
C PHE A 31 -0.72 1.20 15.07
N ARG A 32 -0.86 1.66 16.33
CA ARG A 32 -1.08 0.78 17.48
C ARG A 32 -2.35 -0.06 17.34
N ALA A 33 -3.46 0.56 16.90
CA ALA A 33 -4.71 -0.17 16.68
C ALA A 33 -4.56 -1.29 15.62
N ALA A 34 -3.82 -1.05 14.53
CA ALA A 34 -3.53 -2.08 13.54
C ALA A 34 -2.68 -3.23 14.12
N ILE A 35 -1.68 -2.90 14.93
CA ILE A 35 -0.81 -3.87 15.58
C ILE A 35 -1.59 -4.76 16.56
N GLU A 36 -2.47 -4.16 17.34
CA GLU A 36 -3.34 -4.90 18.30
C GLU A 36 -4.25 -5.92 17.61
N VAL A 37 -4.73 -5.62 16.41
CA VAL A 37 -5.52 -6.56 15.60
C VAL A 37 -4.63 -7.67 15.00
N GLY A 38 -3.32 -7.46 14.87
CA GLY A 38 -2.38 -8.48 14.39
C GLY A 38 -2.17 -8.47 12.88
N VAL A 39 -1.98 -7.29 12.27
CA VAL A 39 -1.58 -7.16 10.87
C VAL A 39 -0.13 -7.61 10.64
N ASP A 40 0.21 -7.94 9.40
CA ASP A 40 1.59 -8.30 9.01
C ASP A 40 2.42 -7.04 8.66
N LEU A 41 1.76 -6.00 8.13
CA LEU A 41 2.34 -4.69 7.84
C LEU A 41 1.36 -3.57 8.22
N VAL A 42 1.91 -2.40 8.51
CA VAL A 42 1.14 -1.14 8.58
C VAL A 42 1.51 -0.28 7.37
N GLU A 43 0.50 0.19 6.67
CA GLU A 43 0.64 1.17 5.60
C GLU A 43 0.34 2.57 6.13
N PHE A 44 1.08 3.56 5.61
CA PHE A 44 0.82 4.98 5.81
C PHE A 44 1.29 5.82 4.63
N ASP A 45 0.62 6.95 4.45
CA ASP A 45 0.90 7.91 3.39
C ASP A 45 2.01 8.89 3.79
N VAL A 46 2.87 9.29 2.86
CA VAL A 46 3.90 10.31 3.09
C VAL A 46 3.79 11.41 2.05
N ILE A 47 3.69 12.65 2.55
CA ILE A 47 3.75 13.87 1.75
C ILE A 47 4.86 14.81 2.22
N GLN A 48 5.22 15.74 1.35
CA GLN A 48 6.05 16.88 1.72
C GLN A 48 5.14 18.08 2.07
N ARG A 49 5.28 18.60 3.29
CA ARG A 49 4.65 19.84 3.74
C ARG A 49 5.30 21.06 3.06
N ARG A 50 4.66 22.24 3.12
CA ARG A 50 5.13 23.46 2.46
C ARG A 50 6.51 23.93 2.94
N ASP A 51 6.84 23.70 4.20
CA ASP A 51 8.15 23.99 4.81
C ASP A 51 9.21 22.91 4.52
N ARG A 52 8.89 21.98 3.61
CA ARG A 52 9.71 20.86 3.15
C ARG A 52 9.86 19.70 4.14
N GLU A 53 9.19 19.72 5.27
CA GLU A 53 9.15 18.60 6.19
C GLU A 53 8.35 17.43 5.57
N LEU A 54 8.79 16.19 5.81
CA LEU A 54 8.08 14.97 5.42
C LEU A 54 7.16 14.57 6.58
N VAL A 55 5.86 14.48 6.30
CA VAL A 55 4.83 14.19 7.29
C VAL A 55 3.95 13.02 6.81
N VAL A 56 3.31 12.38 7.78
CA VAL A 56 2.44 11.23 7.56
C VAL A 56 1.00 11.71 7.37
N ALA A 57 0.61 11.95 6.12
CA ALA A 57 -0.73 12.42 5.75
C ALA A 57 -1.04 12.05 4.30
N HIS A 58 -2.33 11.93 3.95
CA HIS A 58 -2.74 11.63 2.59
C HIS A 58 -2.67 12.86 1.67
N GLY A 59 -3.01 14.04 2.21
CA GLY A 59 -2.97 15.31 1.53
C GLY A 59 -2.61 16.47 2.46
N LEU A 60 -2.35 17.65 1.89
CA LEU A 60 -2.01 18.83 2.69
C LEU A 60 -3.18 19.30 3.58
N ASP A 61 -4.40 19.03 3.17
CA ASP A 61 -5.61 19.41 3.93
C ASP A 61 -5.82 18.52 5.16
N ASP A 62 -5.15 17.35 5.22
CA ASP A 62 -5.22 16.39 6.33
C ASP A 62 -4.14 16.70 7.40
N VAL A 63 -3.26 17.68 7.16
CA VAL A 63 -2.18 18.02 8.09
C VAL A 63 -2.69 18.87 9.24
N GLY A 64 -2.57 18.36 10.46
CA GLY A 64 -2.95 19.02 11.71
C GLY A 64 -1.83 18.99 12.76
N ALA A 65 -2.14 19.45 13.98
CA ALA A 65 -1.18 19.49 15.09
C ALA A 65 -0.68 18.09 15.53
N GLU A 66 -1.52 17.08 15.37
CA GLU A 66 -1.21 15.69 15.76
C GLU A 66 -0.61 14.85 14.60
N THR A 67 -0.38 15.47 13.44
CA THR A 67 0.18 14.77 12.28
C THR A 67 1.65 14.42 12.54
N PRO A 68 2.03 13.14 12.59
CA PRO A 68 3.42 12.79 12.86
C PRO A 68 4.31 13.12 11.66
N THR A 69 5.54 13.47 11.95
CA THR A 69 6.60 13.50 10.93
C THR A 69 6.94 12.09 10.48
N LEU A 70 7.53 11.97 9.29
CA LEU A 70 8.06 10.67 8.83
C LEU A 70 9.10 10.11 9.82
N GLU A 71 9.91 10.99 10.41
CA GLU A 71 10.91 10.57 11.40
C GLU A 71 10.27 9.92 12.63
N GLU A 72 9.22 10.53 13.17
CA GLU A 72 8.48 10.01 14.34
C GLU A 72 7.82 8.65 14.00
N ALA A 73 7.21 8.53 12.83
CA ALA A 73 6.62 7.27 12.38
C ALA A 73 7.66 6.15 12.24
N LEU A 74 8.78 6.42 11.57
CA LEU A 74 9.83 5.42 11.40
C LEU A 74 10.50 5.04 12.73
N ARG A 75 10.68 5.98 13.65
CA ARG A 75 11.16 5.75 15.01
C ARG A 75 10.20 4.84 15.79
N PHE A 76 8.89 5.10 15.70
CA PHE A 76 7.88 4.24 16.31
C PHE A 76 8.04 2.79 15.83
N PHE A 77 8.10 2.54 14.52
CA PHE A 77 8.28 1.19 13.99
C PHE A 77 9.63 0.57 14.35
N ALA A 78 10.68 1.36 14.47
CA ALA A 78 11.99 0.86 14.87
C ALA A 78 12.02 0.39 16.33
N VAL A 79 11.33 1.09 17.22
CA VAL A 79 11.40 0.88 18.68
C VAL A 79 10.24 0.04 19.20
N GLU A 80 8.99 0.41 18.84
CA GLU A 80 7.79 -0.19 19.44
C GLU A 80 7.27 -1.40 18.63
N ALA A 81 7.61 -1.52 17.35
CA ALA A 81 7.15 -2.61 16.49
C ALA A 81 8.28 -3.24 15.65
N PRO A 82 9.35 -3.78 16.28
CA PRO A 82 10.57 -4.20 15.58
C PRO A 82 10.39 -5.38 14.63
N SER A 83 9.35 -6.18 14.78
CA SER A 83 9.05 -7.35 13.93
C SER A 83 8.06 -7.05 12.80
N LEU A 84 7.40 -5.88 12.83
CA LEU A 84 6.34 -5.55 11.89
C LEU A 84 6.89 -5.02 10.57
N GLY A 85 6.26 -5.38 9.45
CA GLY A 85 6.53 -4.76 8.15
C GLY A 85 5.98 -3.34 8.08
N VAL A 86 6.65 -2.48 7.31
CA VAL A 86 6.27 -1.08 7.12
C VAL A 86 6.03 -0.83 5.63
N HIS A 87 4.84 -0.34 5.29
CA HIS A 87 4.47 0.01 3.92
C HIS A 87 4.32 1.54 3.82
N VAL A 88 5.25 2.18 3.13
CA VAL A 88 5.32 3.64 2.98
C VAL A 88 4.82 4.03 1.58
N ASP A 89 3.66 4.70 1.48
CA ASP A 89 3.13 5.14 0.18
C ASP A 89 3.44 6.62 -0.09
N LEU A 90 4.24 6.89 -1.11
CA LEU A 90 4.73 8.22 -1.45
C LEU A 90 3.72 8.96 -2.33
N LYS A 91 3.07 9.98 -1.77
CA LYS A 91 2.08 10.81 -2.46
C LYS A 91 2.70 12.02 -3.18
N SER A 92 3.96 12.36 -2.86
CA SER A 92 4.72 13.44 -3.50
C SER A 92 6.00 12.91 -4.14
N THR A 93 6.64 13.74 -4.98
CA THR A 93 7.86 13.42 -5.73
C THR A 93 9.03 14.31 -5.29
N GLY A 94 10.28 13.90 -5.59
CA GLY A 94 11.47 14.73 -5.41
C GLY A 94 12.13 14.62 -4.03
N ARG A 95 11.67 13.71 -3.17
CA ARG A 95 12.27 13.46 -1.84
C ARG A 95 12.61 11.99 -1.63
N GLU A 96 12.74 11.23 -2.71
CA GLU A 96 12.95 9.78 -2.67
C GLU A 96 14.26 9.42 -1.94
N LEU A 97 15.32 10.20 -2.15
CA LEU A 97 16.60 9.98 -1.49
C LEU A 97 16.49 10.14 0.04
N ASP A 98 15.90 11.26 0.48
CA ASP A 98 15.74 11.54 1.91
C ASP A 98 14.92 10.45 2.61
N ILE A 99 13.85 9.99 1.97
CA ILE A 99 12.98 8.94 2.50
C ILE A 99 13.73 7.61 2.61
N VAL A 100 14.48 7.21 1.57
CA VAL A 100 15.27 5.98 1.59
C VAL A 100 16.39 6.06 2.63
N GLU A 101 17.04 7.20 2.79
CA GLU A 101 18.06 7.41 3.81
C GLU A 101 17.48 7.34 5.23
N MET A 102 16.28 7.89 5.46
CA MET A 102 15.58 7.76 6.74
C MET A 102 15.23 6.30 7.03
N VAL A 103 14.72 5.55 6.05
CA VAL A 103 14.43 4.11 6.19
C VAL A 103 15.72 3.35 6.59
N ARG A 104 16.86 3.68 5.98
CA ARG A 104 18.16 3.09 6.34
C ARG A 104 18.61 3.48 7.75
N ARG A 105 18.51 4.77 8.10
CA ARG A 105 18.91 5.31 9.40
C ARG A 105 18.15 4.65 10.55
N PHE A 106 16.88 4.33 10.35
CA PHE A 106 16.05 3.63 11.35
C PHE A 106 16.15 2.10 11.29
N GLY A 107 17.02 1.53 10.44
CA GLY A 107 17.22 0.08 10.35
C GLY A 107 16.04 -0.69 9.77
N LEU A 108 15.20 -0.04 8.95
CA LEU A 108 13.96 -0.62 8.43
C LEU A 108 14.09 -1.28 7.06
N VAL A 109 15.29 -1.26 6.46
CA VAL A 109 15.56 -1.75 5.08
C VAL A 109 14.97 -3.13 4.81
N GLU A 110 15.17 -4.07 5.73
CA GLU A 110 14.76 -5.47 5.55
C GLU A 110 13.24 -5.68 5.68
N ARG A 111 12.51 -4.69 6.19
CA ARG A 111 11.07 -4.77 6.42
C ARG A 111 10.27 -3.60 5.88
N ALA A 112 10.92 -2.71 5.08
CA ALA A 112 10.25 -1.61 4.39
C ALA A 112 9.79 -2.03 2.99
N PHE A 113 8.55 -1.65 2.68
CA PHE A 113 7.93 -1.72 1.36
C PHE A 113 7.51 -0.29 0.98
N VAL A 114 8.11 0.27 -0.05
CA VAL A 114 7.86 1.64 -0.49
C VAL A 114 7.08 1.62 -1.79
N THR A 115 5.99 2.37 -1.86
CA THR A 115 5.12 2.45 -3.04
C THR A 115 4.89 3.88 -3.48
N SER A 116 4.48 4.06 -4.71
CA SER A 116 4.00 5.32 -5.25
C SER A 116 3.16 5.09 -6.50
N GLY A 117 2.22 5.99 -6.78
CA GLY A 117 1.53 6.05 -8.06
C GLY A 117 2.34 6.74 -9.17
N TYR A 118 3.50 7.30 -8.85
CA TYR A 118 4.38 7.98 -9.82
C TYR A 118 5.46 7.02 -10.32
N VAL A 119 5.47 6.75 -11.63
CA VAL A 119 6.46 5.88 -12.29
C VAL A 119 7.90 6.34 -12.02
N GLY A 120 8.15 7.65 -12.08
CA GLY A 120 9.46 8.23 -11.80
C GLY A 120 9.93 7.95 -10.38
N THR A 121 9.07 8.19 -9.38
CA THR A 121 9.34 7.95 -7.96
C THR A 121 9.66 6.48 -7.69
N SER A 122 8.78 5.55 -8.12
CA SER A 122 9.05 4.11 -7.96
C SER A 122 10.37 3.68 -8.59
N ARG A 123 10.68 4.19 -9.80
CA ARG A 123 11.95 3.92 -10.47
C ARG A 123 13.16 4.47 -9.72
N THR A 124 13.05 5.69 -9.17
CA THR A 124 14.12 6.32 -8.38
C THR A 124 14.36 5.54 -7.08
N VAL A 125 13.31 5.20 -6.33
CA VAL A 125 13.43 4.39 -5.10
C VAL A 125 14.06 3.02 -5.41
N ALA A 126 13.65 2.37 -6.52
CA ALA A 126 14.23 1.10 -6.93
C ALA A 126 15.73 1.21 -7.29
N ALA A 127 16.16 2.33 -7.88
CA ALA A 127 17.56 2.58 -8.21
C ALA A 127 18.42 2.88 -6.96
N LEU A 128 17.85 3.58 -5.97
CA LEU A 128 18.52 3.86 -4.70
C LEU A 128 18.70 2.60 -3.84
N GLY A 129 17.82 1.61 -3.98
CA GLY A 129 17.78 0.44 -3.10
C GLY A 129 17.40 0.80 -1.66
N GLY A 130 17.45 -0.15 -0.75
CA GLY A 130 17.16 0.09 0.68
C GLY A 130 15.70 -0.10 1.07
N ALA A 131 14.85 -0.57 0.15
CA ALA A 131 13.49 -1.01 0.42
C ALA A 131 12.98 -1.91 -0.71
N ARG A 132 11.95 -2.71 -0.45
CA ARG A 132 11.16 -3.32 -1.51
C ARG A 132 10.28 -2.25 -2.17
N VAL A 133 10.10 -2.31 -3.49
CA VAL A 133 9.41 -1.24 -4.23
C VAL A 133 8.16 -1.77 -4.92
N GLY A 134 7.07 -1.01 -4.85
CA GLY A 134 5.85 -1.25 -5.60
C GLY A 134 5.42 -0.06 -6.46
N ILE A 135 4.54 -0.35 -7.43
CA ILE A 135 3.85 0.65 -8.24
C ILE A 135 2.34 0.57 -7.99
N THR A 136 1.73 1.69 -7.60
CA THR A 136 0.29 1.79 -7.32
C THR A 136 -0.51 2.02 -8.60
N ILE A 137 -1.55 1.22 -8.83
CA ILE A 137 -2.37 1.19 -10.04
C ILE A 137 -3.86 1.20 -9.68
N PRO A 138 -4.63 2.17 -10.18
CA PRO A 138 -4.20 3.37 -10.87
C PRO A 138 -3.59 4.39 -9.88
N ARG A 139 -2.87 5.37 -10.38
CA ARG A 139 -2.32 6.45 -9.54
C ARG A 139 -3.41 7.27 -8.84
N THR A 140 -4.48 7.54 -9.58
CA THR A 140 -5.65 8.25 -9.08
C THR A 140 -6.82 7.30 -9.17
N VAL A 141 -7.44 6.98 -8.03
CA VAL A 141 -8.77 6.41 -8.06
C VAL A 141 -9.66 7.51 -8.59
N PHE A 142 -10.26 7.30 -9.75
CA PHE A 142 -11.46 8.06 -10.06
C PHE A 142 -12.37 7.81 -8.87
N SER A 143 -12.76 8.86 -8.15
CA SER A 143 -13.78 8.77 -7.13
C SER A 143 -15.04 8.24 -7.81
N ILE A 144 -15.12 6.92 -7.91
CA ILE A 144 -16.36 6.24 -8.18
C ILE A 144 -17.08 6.44 -6.86
N SER A 145 -17.88 7.52 -6.82
CA SER A 145 -18.68 7.88 -5.67
C SER A 145 -19.31 6.60 -5.13
N GLU A 146 -18.97 6.24 -3.90
CA GLU A 146 -19.59 5.13 -3.14
C GLU A 146 -21.10 5.32 -3.02
N ASN A 147 -21.61 6.51 -3.32
CA ASN A 147 -23.02 6.89 -3.37
C ASN A 147 -23.77 6.39 -4.62
N GLY A 148 -23.48 5.18 -5.14
CA GLY A 148 -24.39 4.40 -6.00
C GLY A 148 -24.89 5.02 -7.30
N ARG A 149 -24.58 6.28 -7.61
CA ARG A 149 -24.96 7.04 -8.82
C ARG A 149 -23.76 7.25 -9.77
N SER A 150 -22.93 6.22 -9.93
CA SER A 150 -21.93 6.25 -10.99
C SER A 150 -22.65 6.24 -12.33
N ALA A 151 -22.40 7.28 -13.13
CA ALA A 151 -22.93 7.35 -14.48
C ALA A 151 -22.55 6.07 -15.26
N PRO A 152 -23.39 5.57 -16.17
CA PRO A 152 -23.17 4.33 -16.93
C PRO A 152 -21.80 4.34 -17.64
N PHE A 153 -21.27 5.50 -18.00
CA PHE A 153 -19.93 5.70 -18.56
C PHE A 153 -18.78 5.32 -17.58
N ALA A 154 -18.95 5.53 -16.27
CA ALA A 154 -17.93 5.16 -15.27
C ALA A 154 -17.80 3.64 -15.15
N ARG A 155 -18.91 2.90 -15.19
CA ARG A 155 -18.93 1.43 -15.19
C ARG A 155 -18.28 0.84 -16.43
N SER A 156 -18.60 1.40 -17.62
CA SER A 156 -17.99 0.96 -18.89
C SER A 156 -16.48 1.23 -18.92
N GLY A 157 -16.03 2.39 -18.43
CA GLY A 157 -14.62 2.72 -18.28
C GLY A 157 -13.88 1.78 -17.33
N LEU A 158 -14.48 1.42 -16.20
CA LEU A 158 -13.90 0.47 -15.24
C LEU A 158 -13.78 -0.94 -15.85
N HIS A 159 -14.80 -1.40 -16.59
CA HIS A 159 -14.74 -2.69 -17.29
C HIS A 159 -13.65 -2.73 -18.35
N ALA A 160 -13.49 -1.66 -19.13
CA ALA A 160 -12.41 -1.54 -20.10
C ALA A 160 -11.05 -1.55 -19.40
N LEU A 161 -10.88 -0.76 -18.34
CA LEU A 161 -9.63 -0.70 -17.59
C LEU A 161 -9.28 -2.06 -16.97
N ARG A 162 -10.25 -2.78 -16.41
CA ARG A 162 -10.05 -4.13 -15.86
C ARG A 162 -9.56 -5.13 -16.92
N ARG A 163 -10.03 -5.00 -18.17
CA ARG A 163 -9.59 -5.86 -19.29
C ARG A 163 -8.16 -5.54 -19.74
N VAL A 164 -7.76 -4.28 -19.70
CA VAL A 164 -6.41 -3.83 -20.14
C VAL A 164 -5.36 -3.95 -19.04
N THR A 165 -5.75 -3.89 -17.76
CA THR A 165 -4.80 -3.95 -16.63
C THR A 165 -3.80 -5.12 -16.72
N PRO A 166 -4.19 -6.35 -17.08
CA PRO A 166 -3.24 -7.47 -17.22
C PRO A 166 -2.13 -7.22 -18.24
N THR A 167 -2.40 -6.44 -19.30
CA THR A 167 -1.39 -6.11 -20.32
C THR A 167 -0.48 -4.96 -19.90
N LEU A 168 -0.94 -4.09 -19.00
CA LEU A 168 -0.21 -2.92 -18.51
C LEU A 168 0.73 -3.24 -17.33
N VAL A 169 0.36 -4.18 -16.46
CA VAL A 169 1.12 -4.50 -15.24
C VAL A 169 2.56 -4.91 -15.55
N GLY A 170 2.78 -5.81 -16.51
CA GLY A 170 4.11 -6.26 -16.86
C GLY A 170 5.06 -5.16 -17.37
N PRO A 171 4.67 -4.32 -18.32
CA PRO A 171 5.42 -3.13 -18.73
C PRO A 171 5.70 -2.16 -17.59
N LEU A 172 4.71 -1.84 -16.74
CA LEU A 172 4.88 -0.93 -15.60
C LEU A 172 5.93 -1.46 -14.61
N LEU A 173 5.83 -2.72 -14.22
CA LEU A 173 6.82 -3.37 -13.35
C LEU A 173 8.23 -3.30 -13.93
N ARG A 174 8.39 -3.51 -15.24
CA ARG A 174 9.69 -3.42 -15.91
C ARG A 174 10.25 -2.00 -15.91
N ILE A 175 9.43 -0.99 -16.24
CA ILE A 175 9.85 0.41 -16.34
C ILE A 175 10.23 0.95 -14.95
N THR A 176 9.46 0.62 -13.93
CA THR A 176 9.68 1.07 -12.55
C THR A 176 10.71 0.24 -11.81
N ARG A 177 11.08 -0.95 -12.32
CA ARG A 177 11.85 -1.97 -11.59
C ARG A 177 11.19 -2.39 -10.27
N ALA A 178 9.88 -2.18 -10.15
CA ALA A 178 9.12 -2.57 -8.98
C ALA A 178 8.97 -4.10 -8.91
N THR A 179 8.98 -4.63 -7.70
CA THR A 179 8.79 -6.04 -7.39
C THR A 179 7.41 -6.34 -6.82
N ALA A 180 6.54 -5.34 -6.80
CA ALA A 180 5.13 -5.49 -6.47
C ALA A 180 4.24 -4.53 -7.29
N ALA A 181 3.04 -5.00 -7.64
CA ALA A 181 1.95 -4.19 -8.18
C ALA A 181 0.88 -3.98 -7.09
N VAL A 182 0.65 -2.74 -6.71
CA VAL A 182 -0.39 -2.35 -5.73
C VAL A 182 -1.62 -1.95 -6.52
N VAL A 183 -2.61 -2.84 -6.59
CA VAL A 183 -3.72 -2.76 -7.55
C VAL A 183 -5.03 -2.51 -6.82
N HIS A 184 -5.79 -1.50 -7.27
CA HIS A 184 -7.13 -1.26 -6.74
C HIS A 184 -8.00 -2.51 -6.92
N HIS A 185 -8.76 -2.90 -5.89
CA HIS A 185 -9.52 -4.14 -5.84
C HIS A 185 -10.44 -4.38 -7.05
N SER A 186 -10.98 -3.29 -7.64
CA SER A 186 -11.84 -3.37 -8.83
C SER A 186 -11.12 -3.83 -10.10
N LEU A 187 -9.78 -3.69 -10.15
CA LEU A 187 -8.92 -4.08 -11.27
C LEU A 187 -8.25 -5.44 -11.04
N VAL A 188 -8.40 -6.00 -9.85
CA VAL A 188 -7.88 -7.34 -9.52
C VAL A 188 -8.65 -8.39 -10.31
N SER A 189 -7.90 -9.23 -10.99
CA SER A 189 -8.40 -10.43 -11.68
C SER A 189 -7.32 -11.52 -11.68
N PRO A 190 -7.68 -12.80 -11.84
CA PRO A 190 -6.66 -13.85 -12.00
C PRO A 190 -5.66 -13.58 -13.13
N ALA A 191 -6.09 -12.89 -14.19
CA ALA A 191 -5.21 -12.50 -15.30
C ALA A 191 -4.21 -11.42 -14.88
N THR A 192 -4.65 -10.41 -14.11
CA THR A 192 -3.78 -9.36 -13.54
C THR A 192 -2.73 -9.97 -12.62
N VAL A 193 -3.15 -10.86 -11.71
CA VAL A 193 -2.25 -11.55 -10.77
C VAL A 193 -1.22 -12.39 -11.54
N ARG A 194 -1.65 -13.24 -12.46
CA ARG A 194 -0.72 -14.03 -13.29
C ARG A 194 0.25 -13.17 -14.10
N ALA A 195 -0.18 -11.99 -14.56
CA ALA A 195 0.70 -11.08 -15.31
C ALA A 195 1.83 -10.52 -14.44
N ALA A 196 1.56 -10.19 -13.17
CA ALA A 196 2.56 -9.78 -12.20
C ALA A 196 3.47 -10.95 -11.79
N HIS A 197 2.89 -12.09 -11.41
CA HIS A 197 3.63 -13.30 -10.99
C HIS A 197 4.60 -13.81 -12.07
N ARG A 198 4.25 -13.73 -13.36
CA ARG A 198 5.20 -14.06 -14.46
C ARG A 198 6.42 -13.16 -14.49
N ARG A 199 6.40 -12.03 -13.78
CA ARG A 199 7.53 -11.10 -13.60
C ARG A 199 8.24 -11.27 -12.25
N GLY A 200 7.85 -12.27 -11.46
CA GLY A 200 8.32 -12.44 -10.09
C GLY A 200 7.86 -11.33 -9.14
N ALA A 201 6.80 -10.61 -9.50
CA ALA A 201 6.29 -9.50 -8.71
C ALA A 201 5.03 -9.91 -7.93
N ALA A 202 4.95 -9.50 -6.66
CA ALA A 202 3.77 -9.67 -5.83
C ALA A 202 2.61 -8.76 -6.27
N VAL A 203 1.38 -9.14 -5.90
CA VAL A 203 0.18 -8.31 -6.09
C VAL A 203 -0.43 -7.97 -4.73
N VAL A 204 -0.54 -6.68 -4.47
CA VAL A 204 -1.19 -6.12 -3.27
C VAL A 204 -2.53 -5.51 -3.70
N ALA A 205 -3.65 -5.96 -3.13
CA ALA A 205 -4.96 -5.38 -3.41
C ALA A 205 -5.30 -4.28 -2.41
N TRP A 206 -5.88 -3.15 -2.87
CA TRP A 206 -6.31 -2.01 -2.05
C TRP A 206 -7.59 -1.37 -2.58
N THR A 207 -8.41 -0.66 -1.84
CA THR A 207 -8.65 -0.88 -0.43
C THR A 207 -9.77 -1.90 -0.31
N VAL A 208 -9.67 -2.84 0.58
CA VAL A 208 -10.60 -3.97 0.70
C VAL A 208 -11.17 -3.96 2.11
N ASP A 209 -12.41 -3.50 2.27
CA ASP A 209 -13.02 -3.30 3.59
C ASP A 209 -14.19 -4.27 3.86
N GLU A 210 -14.54 -5.11 2.87
CA GLU A 210 -15.64 -6.05 2.98
C GLU A 210 -15.15 -7.51 2.95
N PRO A 211 -15.66 -8.41 3.82
CA PRO A 211 -15.25 -9.83 3.85
C PRO A 211 -15.44 -10.56 2.52
N ASP A 212 -16.54 -10.30 1.81
CA ASP A 212 -16.81 -10.91 0.50
C ASP A 212 -15.81 -10.43 -0.57
N LEU A 213 -15.41 -9.16 -0.47
CA LEU A 213 -14.39 -8.60 -1.34
C LEU A 213 -13.02 -9.20 -1.03
N LEU A 214 -12.69 -9.38 0.26
CA LEU A 214 -11.48 -10.08 0.70
C LEU A 214 -11.44 -11.50 0.13
N ALA A 215 -12.51 -12.28 0.28
CA ALA A 215 -12.60 -13.63 -0.27
C ALA A 215 -12.37 -13.65 -1.79
N ARG A 216 -12.97 -12.70 -2.51
CA ARG A 216 -12.84 -12.57 -3.97
C ARG A 216 -11.42 -12.25 -4.42
N VAL A 217 -10.74 -11.28 -3.79
CA VAL A 217 -9.36 -10.93 -4.18
C VAL A 217 -8.38 -12.02 -3.75
N ALA A 218 -8.59 -12.67 -2.60
CA ALA A 218 -7.80 -13.80 -2.13
C ALA A 218 -7.90 -14.99 -3.09
N ALA A 219 -9.11 -15.32 -3.58
CA ALA A 219 -9.35 -16.35 -4.59
C ALA A 219 -8.72 -16.00 -5.96
N ALA A 220 -8.59 -14.70 -6.30
CA ALA A 220 -7.87 -14.28 -7.49
C ALA A 220 -6.34 -14.48 -7.39
N GLY A 221 -5.83 -14.76 -6.18
CA GLY A 221 -4.43 -15.12 -5.93
C GLY A 221 -3.53 -13.94 -5.53
N VAL A 222 -4.10 -12.83 -4.99
CA VAL A 222 -3.28 -11.71 -4.49
C VAL A 222 -2.40 -12.13 -3.32
N ASP A 223 -1.25 -11.51 -3.17
CA ASP A 223 -0.24 -11.85 -2.16
C ASP A 223 -0.45 -11.08 -0.86
N ALA A 224 -1.02 -9.88 -0.93
CA ALA A 224 -1.34 -9.06 0.23
C ALA A 224 -2.62 -8.24 0.00
N VAL A 225 -3.24 -7.81 1.09
CA VAL A 225 -4.47 -7.01 1.10
C VAL A 225 -4.33 -5.84 2.06
N VAL A 226 -4.65 -4.64 1.58
CA VAL A 226 -4.71 -3.39 2.36
C VAL A 226 -6.15 -3.10 2.71
N THR A 227 -6.44 -2.85 4.00
CA THR A 227 -7.79 -2.59 4.53
C THR A 227 -7.81 -1.47 5.57
N ASN A 228 -8.90 -0.71 5.60
CA ASN A 228 -9.19 0.25 6.67
C ASN A 228 -9.65 -0.44 7.96
N ASP A 229 -10.24 -1.64 7.83
CA ASP A 229 -10.72 -2.43 8.96
C ASP A 229 -10.00 -3.78 9.05
N PRO A 230 -8.87 -3.87 9.76
CA PRO A 230 -8.15 -5.13 9.88
C PRO A 230 -8.93 -6.26 10.56
N ARG A 231 -10.09 -5.98 11.20
CA ARG A 231 -10.96 -7.03 11.78
C ARG A 231 -11.57 -7.95 10.73
N ILE A 232 -11.64 -7.51 9.45
CA ILE A 232 -12.07 -8.39 8.34
C ILE A 232 -11.18 -9.63 8.18
N PHE A 233 -9.97 -9.58 8.74
CA PHE A 233 -9.06 -10.73 8.74
C PHE A 233 -9.34 -11.74 9.85
N ALA A 234 -10.35 -11.54 10.71
CA ALA A 234 -10.62 -12.36 11.90
C ALA A 234 -10.65 -13.87 11.61
N SER A 235 -11.22 -14.30 10.47
CA SER A 235 -11.23 -15.70 10.04
C SER A 235 -9.85 -16.27 9.73
N THR A 236 -8.83 -15.44 9.58
CA THR A 236 -7.44 -15.82 9.27
C THR A 236 -6.46 -15.53 10.42
N LEU A 237 -6.95 -14.90 11.52
CA LEU A 237 -6.12 -14.58 12.69
C LEU A 237 -5.90 -15.80 13.60
N ALA A 238 -6.79 -16.77 13.55
CA ALA A 238 -6.79 -17.97 14.39
C ALA A 238 -5.99 -19.16 13.78
N SER A 239 -5.32 -18.95 12.65
CA SER A 239 -4.57 -19.99 11.92
C SER A 239 -3.06 -19.79 11.95
#